data_a8e9f21e380bca480f87c00b0bf2c9b4
#
_entry.id   a8e9f21e380bca480f87c00b0bf2c9b4
#
_cell.length_a   1.000
_cell.length_b   1.000
_cell.length_c   1.000
_cell.angle_alpha   90.00
_cell.angle_beta   90.00
_cell.angle_gamma   90.00
#
_symmetry.space_group_name_H-M   'P 1'
#
loop_
_entity.id
_entity.type
_entity.pdbx_description
1 polymer ?
#
loop_
_entity_poly.entity_id
_entity_poly.type
_entity_poly.pdbx_seq_one_letter_code
_entity_poly.pdbx_strand_id
1 'polypeptide(L)'
;MHSFATLSRPARGIIALLGIRDDDRMLSYLPLAHVFERWIGEVTTLTGGYQLFFAESLETFQQDLQRARPTLFISVPRLWLKFQAGVYKKMPPAKLARLLKIPLLNRIVRKKILTALGLDQIRFAGSGSAPIPAELIAWYRGLGLELLEGYGMTENLCYSHLSRPGQVRPGYVGQPYPDVQQRISPEGEVQLRGPGNMLGYYKNPELTQEAFTEDGWLRTGDRGEIDEIGRLKLTGRLKEQFKTSKGKYVVPAPIENKLLLHQEIEQAVVSGSGMEAAYA
;
A
#
# COMPACT_ATOMS: atom_id res chain seq x y z
N MET A 1 19.73 -8.28 -2.13
CA MET A 1 20.71 -7.57 -1.26
C MET A 1 20.59 -6.08 -1.47
N HIS A 2 20.62 -5.31 -0.38
CA HIS A 2 20.65 -3.85 -0.41
C HIS A 2 21.93 -3.33 0.24
N SER A 3 22.46 -2.22 -0.26
CA SER A 3 23.56 -1.50 0.37
C SER A 3 23.02 -0.47 1.38
N PHE A 4 23.87 0.09 2.22
CA PHE A 4 23.47 1.22 3.08
C PHE A 4 22.99 2.44 2.24
N ALA A 5 23.52 2.64 1.04
CA ALA A 5 23.08 3.70 0.15
C ALA A 5 21.65 3.45 -0.36
N THR A 6 21.33 2.19 -0.76
CA THR A 6 19.97 1.83 -1.19
C THR A 6 18.94 1.83 -0.05
N LEU A 7 19.37 1.79 1.21
CA LEU A 7 18.53 1.96 2.38
C LEU A 7 18.31 3.44 2.71
N SER A 8 19.40 4.23 2.80
CA SER A 8 19.34 5.59 3.33
C SER A 8 18.80 6.64 2.35
N ARG A 9 19.05 6.49 1.02
CA ARG A 9 18.52 7.43 0.02
C ARG A 9 17.00 7.43 -0.03
N PRO A 10 16.31 6.26 -0.14
CA PRO A 10 14.85 6.17 -0.05
C PRO A 10 14.30 6.75 1.25
N ALA A 11 14.94 6.51 2.40
CA ALA A 11 14.49 7.06 3.67
C ALA A 11 14.50 8.59 3.67
N ARG A 12 15.57 9.21 3.17
CA ARG A 12 15.62 10.68 3.01
C ARG A 12 14.56 11.17 2.01
N GLY A 13 14.34 10.42 0.92
CA GLY A 13 13.37 10.77 -0.11
C GLY A 13 11.93 10.83 0.44
N ILE A 14 11.49 9.85 1.22
CA ILE A 14 10.15 9.85 1.80
C ILE A 14 10.01 10.89 2.91
N ILE A 15 11.06 11.10 3.72
CA ILE A 15 11.07 12.15 4.75
C ILE A 15 10.85 13.52 4.11
N ALA A 16 11.62 13.85 3.08
CA ALA A 16 11.48 15.10 2.35
C ALA A 16 10.12 15.23 1.66
N LEU A 17 9.65 14.15 1.02
CA LEU A 17 8.40 14.13 0.28
C LEU A 17 7.18 14.40 1.15
N LEU A 18 7.11 13.77 2.32
CA LEU A 18 5.98 13.89 3.24
C LEU A 18 6.19 14.93 4.34
N GLY A 19 7.37 15.57 4.41
CA GLY A 19 7.69 16.48 5.49
C GLY A 19 7.59 15.79 6.85
N ILE A 20 8.20 14.61 6.97
CA ILE A 20 8.26 13.86 8.23
C ILE A 20 9.16 14.63 9.22
N ARG A 21 8.74 14.70 10.47
CA ARG A 21 9.39 15.49 11.53
C ARG A 21 9.81 14.59 12.69
N ASP A 22 10.68 15.10 13.53
CA ASP A 22 11.16 14.43 14.74
C ASP A 22 10.07 14.26 15.82
N ASP A 23 9.03 15.11 15.80
CA ASP A 23 7.85 14.99 16.67
C ASP A 23 6.78 14.02 16.14
N ASP A 24 6.99 13.44 14.96
CA ASP A 24 6.10 12.40 14.42
C ASP A 24 6.19 11.10 15.23
N ARG A 25 5.14 10.31 15.17
CA ARG A 25 4.99 9.02 15.88
C ARG A 25 4.52 7.94 14.94
N MET A 26 5.12 6.76 15.04
CA MET A 26 4.71 5.57 14.30
C MET A 26 4.58 4.37 15.24
N LEU A 27 3.63 3.47 14.97
CA LEU A 27 3.53 2.17 15.61
C LEU A 27 4.11 1.10 14.69
N SER A 28 5.18 0.45 15.14
CA SER A 28 5.79 -0.72 14.51
C SER A 28 5.07 -1.98 14.97
N TYR A 29 4.60 -2.79 14.04
CA TYR A 29 3.84 -4.00 14.34
C TYR A 29 3.97 -5.10 13.29
N LEU A 30 4.52 -4.80 12.13
CA LEU A 30 4.78 -5.79 11.09
C LEU A 30 6.13 -6.49 11.35
N PRO A 31 6.33 -7.71 10.83
CA PRO A 31 7.61 -8.39 10.97
C PRO A 31 8.75 -7.61 10.31
N LEU A 32 9.87 -7.42 11.02
CA LEU A 32 11.08 -6.79 10.48
C LEU A 32 11.74 -7.60 9.34
N ALA A 33 11.33 -8.85 9.14
CA ALA A 33 11.71 -9.63 7.96
C ALA A 33 11.06 -9.09 6.68
N HIS A 34 9.93 -8.39 6.80
CA HIS A 34 9.28 -7.74 5.67
C HIS A 34 9.96 -6.41 5.37
N VAL A 35 10.35 -6.19 4.13
CA VAL A 35 11.09 -5.00 3.68
C VAL A 35 10.41 -3.69 4.04
N PHE A 36 9.10 -3.66 4.03
CA PHE A 36 8.32 -2.47 4.34
C PHE A 36 8.56 -1.99 5.79
N GLU A 37 8.45 -2.90 6.79
CA GLU A 37 8.71 -2.55 8.18
C GLU A 37 10.18 -2.22 8.42
N ARG A 38 11.08 -2.98 7.77
CA ARG A 38 12.52 -2.72 7.80
C ARG A 38 12.86 -1.32 7.29
N TRP A 39 12.22 -0.89 6.19
CA TRP A 39 12.51 0.41 5.60
C TRP A 39 11.76 1.55 6.32
N ILE A 40 10.42 1.50 6.37
CA ILE A 40 9.60 2.59 6.93
C ILE A 40 9.71 2.63 8.46
N GLY A 41 9.57 1.48 9.12
CA GLY A 41 9.62 1.40 10.58
C GLY A 41 11.03 1.67 11.11
N GLU A 42 12.04 0.97 10.62
CA GLU A 42 13.39 1.04 11.18
C GLU A 42 14.26 2.12 10.50
N VAL A 43 14.56 1.96 9.20
CA VAL A 43 15.55 2.81 8.53
C VAL A 43 15.09 4.27 8.46
N THR A 44 13.81 4.50 8.20
CA THR A 44 13.28 5.87 8.11
C THR A 44 13.23 6.52 9.48
N THR A 45 12.92 5.77 10.56
CA THR A 45 13.00 6.27 11.94
C THR A 45 14.42 6.67 12.32
N LEU A 46 15.41 5.81 12.04
CA LEU A 46 16.83 6.10 12.31
C LEU A 46 17.33 7.31 11.51
N THR A 47 16.76 7.56 10.34
CA THR A 47 17.14 8.70 9.48
C THR A 47 16.44 9.99 9.87
N GLY A 48 15.16 9.93 10.26
CA GLY A 48 14.29 11.07 10.52
C GLY A 48 14.18 11.46 11.99
N GLY A 49 14.60 10.60 12.92
CA GLY A 49 14.61 10.88 14.35
C GLY A 49 13.23 10.89 15.03
N TYR A 50 12.19 10.42 14.37
CA TYR A 50 10.84 10.41 14.95
C TYR A 50 10.64 9.23 15.95
N GLN A 51 9.54 9.29 16.71
CA GLN A 51 9.27 8.32 17.76
C GLN A 51 8.66 7.04 17.20
N LEU A 52 9.28 5.89 17.53
CA LEU A 52 8.78 4.56 17.18
C LEU A 52 8.24 3.85 18.42
N PHE A 53 6.97 3.48 18.37
CA PHE A 53 6.30 2.65 19.35
C PHE A 53 6.24 1.22 18.83
N PHE A 54 6.32 0.23 19.68
CA PHE A 54 6.20 -1.19 19.31
C PHE A 54 4.90 -1.75 19.84
N ALA A 55 4.16 -2.47 19.01
CA ALA A 55 3.00 -3.23 19.46
C ALA A 55 3.47 -4.42 20.31
N GLU A 56 2.82 -4.65 21.43
CA GLU A 56 3.16 -5.75 22.34
C GLU A 56 2.68 -7.09 21.77
N SER A 57 1.43 -7.16 21.30
CA SER A 57 0.86 -8.38 20.73
C SER A 57 -0.31 -8.06 19.78
N LEU A 58 -0.84 -9.10 19.13
CA LEU A 58 -2.06 -8.95 18.32
C LEU A 58 -3.30 -8.65 19.17
N GLU A 59 -3.36 -9.16 20.39
CA GLU A 59 -4.45 -8.96 21.34
C GLU A 59 -4.47 -7.53 21.87
N THR A 60 -3.30 -6.94 22.11
CA THR A 60 -3.18 -5.56 22.63
C THR A 60 -3.11 -4.51 21.53
N PHE A 61 -2.97 -4.91 20.28
CA PHE A 61 -2.72 -4.03 19.14
C PHE A 61 -3.59 -2.77 19.10
N GLN A 62 -4.91 -2.91 19.37
CA GLN A 62 -5.82 -1.77 19.36
C GLN A 62 -5.52 -0.79 20.51
N GLN A 63 -5.13 -1.30 21.67
CA GLN A 63 -4.74 -0.49 22.83
C GLN A 63 -3.40 0.20 22.59
N ASP A 64 -2.46 -0.53 21.98
CA ASP A 64 -1.14 0.01 21.65
C ASP A 64 -1.24 1.13 20.62
N LEU A 65 -2.11 0.98 19.61
CA LEU A 65 -2.42 2.02 18.63
C LEU A 65 -3.03 3.27 19.30
N GLN A 66 -3.95 3.07 20.26
CA GLN A 66 -4.54 4.18 21.03
C GLN A 66 -3.54 4.86 21.96
N ARG A 67 -2.56 4.15 22.51
CA ARG A 67 -1.47 4.70 23.34
C ARG A 67 -0.45 5.47 22.50
N ALA A 68 -0.02 4.90 21.38
CA ALA A 68 0.94 5.51 20.48
C ALA A 68 0.38 6.77 19.81
N ARG A 69 -0.93 6.79 19.50
CA ARG A 69 -1.60 7.88 18.75
C ARG A 69 -0.72 8.34 17.58
N PRO A 70 -0.41 7.45 16.65
CA PRO A 70 0.56 7.73 15.60
C PRO A 70 0.14 8.90 14.73
N THR A 71 1.13 9.64 14.24
CA THR A 71 0.94 10.66 13.20
C THR A 71 1.21 10.10 11.80
N LEU A 72 1.97 9.01 11.77
CA LEU A 72 2.28 8.21 10.58
C LEU A 72 1.77 6.78 10.82
N PHE A 73 0.83 6.32 10.00
CA PHE A 73 0.33 4.95 10.12
C PHE A 73 0.14 4.32 8.75
N ILE A 74 0.86 3.24 8.53
CA ILE A 74 0.82 2.53 7.26
C ILE A 74 0.48 1.06 7.53
N SER A 75 -0.39 0.50 6.70
CA SER A 75 -0.92 -0.82 6.90
C SER A 75 -1.27 -1.50 5.57
N VAL A 76 -1.74 -2.72 5.67
CA VAL A 76 -2.28 -3.48 4.56
C VAL A 76 -3.79 -3.27 4.45
N PRO A 77 -4.41 -3.43 3.26
CA PRO A 77 -5.85 -3.22 3.06
C PRO A 77 -6.73 -4.02 4.03
N ARG A 78 -6.31 -5.24 4.38
CA ARG A 78 -7.07 -6.10 5.32
C ARG A 78 -7.25 -5.47 6.70
N LEU A 79 -6.26 -4.76 7.23
CA LEU A 79 -6.41 -4.09 8.53
C LEU A 79 -7.34 -2.88 8.42
N TRP A 80 -7.26 -2.12 7.35
CA TRP A 80 -8.18 -1.03 7.08
C TRP A 80 -9.64 -1.51 6.98
N LEU A 81 -9.89 -2.65 6.31
CA LEU A 81 -11.21 -3.31 6.28
C LEU A 81 -11.66 -3.75 7.67
N LYS A 82 -10.77 -4.34 8.47
CA LYS A 82 -11.07 -4.78 9.84
C LYS A 82 -11.49 -3.62 10.75
N PHE A 83 -10.84 -2.47 10.62
CA PHE A 83 -11.24 -1.26 11.35
C PHE A 83 -12.63 -0.78 10.93
N GLN A 84 -12.91 -0.71 9.62
CA GLN A 84 -14.24 -0.35 9.11
C GLN A 84 -15.32 -1.30 9.65
N ALA A 85 -15.09 -2.61 9.55
CA ALA A 85 -16.01 -3.62 10.06
C ALA A 85 -16.25 -3.47 11.58
N GLY A 86 -15.20 -3.17 12.35
CA GLY A 86 -15.29 -2.88 13.77
C GLY A 86 -16.15 -1.66 14.09
N VAL A 87 -16.08 -0.62 13.26
CA VAL A 87 -16.97 0.56 13.38
C VAL A 87 -18.41 0.18 13.04
N TYR A 88 -18.63 -0.59 11.98
CA TYR A 88 -19.96 -1.01 11.56
C TYR A 88 -20.66 -1.93 12.56
N LYS A 89 -19.92 -2.77 13.30
CA LYS A 89 -20.47 -3.56 14.41
C LYS A 89 -21.07 -2.68 15.51
N LYS A 90 -20.50 -1.50 15.77
CA LYS A 90 -20.96 -0.54 16.79
C LYS A 90 -21.98 0.46 16.24
N MET A 91 -21.90 0.79 14.97
CA MET A 91 -22.74 1.78 14.30
C MET A 91 -23.08 1.33 12.88
N PRO A 92 -24.32 0.90 12.61
CA PRO A 92 -24.74 0.46 11.28
C PRO A 92 -24.43 1.49 10.18
N PRO A 93 -24.06 1.05 8.96
CA PRO A 93 -23.64 1.94 7.86
C PRO A 93 -24.63 3.06 7.55
N ALA A 94 -25.92 2.74 7.51
CA ALA A 94 -26.98 3.72 7.23
C ALA A 94 -27.07 4.83 8.31
N LYS A 95 -26.89 4.46 9.59
CA LYS A 95 -26.86 5.42 10.70
C LYS A 95 -25.63 6.32 10.60
N LEU A 96 -24.45 5.73 10.37
CA LEU A 96 -23.21 6.48 10.21
C LEU A 96 -23.33 7.48 9.05
N ALA A 97 -23.81 7.03 7.89
CA ALA A 97 -23.98 7.89 6.71
C ALA A 97 -24.91 9.08 6.97
N ARG A 98 -25.99 8.88 7.74
CA ARG A 98 -26.89 9.99 8.16
C ARG A 98 -26.18 10.99 9.07
N LEU A 99 -25.48 10.50 10.09
CA LEU A 99 -24.78 11.35 11.05
C LEU A 99 -23.66 12.18 10.40
N LEU A 100 -22.96 11.60 9.43
CA LEU A 100 -21.91 12.30 8.69
C LEU A 100 -22.43 13.42 7.74
N LYS A 101 -23.72 13.42 7.42
CA LYS A 101 -24.35 14.49 6.63
C LYS A 101 -24.77 15.71 7.47
N ILE A 102 -24.86 15.58 8.81
CA ILE A 102 -25.33 16.66 9.69
C ILE A 102 -24.13 17.56 10.05
N PRO A 103 -24.15 18.88 9.70
CA PRO A 103 -23.12 19.82 10.07
C PRO A 103 -22.88 19.82 11.60
N LEU A 104 -21.65 20.06 12.02
CA LEU A 104 -21.15 20.01 13.41
C LEU A 104 -21.14 18.58 13.99
N LEU A 105 -22.23 17.80 13.86
CA LEU A 105 -22.28 16.43 14.35
C LEU A 105 -21.29 15.52 13.61
N ASN A 106 -21.08 15.77 12.32
CA ASN A 106 -20.10 15.04 11.51
C ASN A 106 -18.68 15.17 12.12
N ARG A 107 -18.29 16.34 12.58
CA ARG A 107 -16.97 16.57 13.22
C ARG A 107 -16.81 15.76 14.50
N ILE A 108 -17.87 15.74 15.34
CA ILE A 108 -17.89 14.98 16.59
C ILE A 108 -17.80 13.48 16.31
N VAL A 109 -18.62 12.99 15.37
CA VAL A 109 -18.65 11.56 15.01
C VAL A 109 -17.32 11.11 14.40
N ARG A 110 -16.75 11.88 13.46
CA ARG A 110 -15.43 11.61 12.87
C ARG A 110 -14.35 11.53 13.94
N LYS A 111 -14.24 12.56 14.79
CA LYS A 111 -13.27 12.60 15.88
C LYS A 111 -13.43 11.40 16.82
N LYS A 112 -14.67 11.07 17.23
CA LYS A 112 -14.95 9.93 18.12
C LYS A 112 -14.52 8.61 17.49
N ILE A 113 -14.79 8.38 16.21
CA ILE A 113 -14.37 7.17 15.49
C ILE A 113 -12.84 7.11 15.39
N LEU A 114 -12.20 8.16 14.92
CA LEU A 114 -10.75 8.18 14.76
C LEU A 114 -10.02 8.03 16.11
N THR A 115 -10.52 8.66 17.18
CA THR A 115 -9.96 8.47 18.53
C THR A 115 -10.13 7.03 19.02
N ALA A 116 -11.29 6.43 18.78
CA ALA A 116 -11.53 5.03 19.17
C ALA A 116 -10.65 4.05 18.38
N LEU A 117 -10.24 4.42 17.18
CA LEU A 117 -9.28 3.67 16.38
C LEU A 117 -7.81 3.99 16.72
N GLY A 118 -7.52 5.04 17.51
CA GLY A 118 -6.16 5.53 17.76
C GLY A 118 -5.56 6.33 16.60
N LEU A 119 -6.40 6.82 15.68
CA LEU A 119 -5.99 7.46 14.42
C LEU A 119 -6.32 8.96 14.38
N ASP A 120 -6.66 9.56 15.52
CA ASP A 120 -7.09 10.96 15.61
C ASP A 120 -5.95 11.99 15.45
N GLN A 121 -4.71 11.54 15.47
CA GLN A 121 -3.52 12.38 15.27
C GLN A 121 -2.82 12.15 13.93
N ILE A 122 -3.41 11.31 13.07
CA ILE A 122 -2.80 10.95 11.79
C ILE A 122 -2.61 12.18 10.90
N ARG A 123 -1.39 12.38 10.45
CA ARG A 123 -0.99 13.29 9.37
C ARG A 123 -0.93 12.56 8.03
N PHE A 124 -0.35 11.35 8.04
CA PHE A 124 -0.24 10.50 6.87
C PHE A 124 -0.68 9.08 7.19
N ALA A 125 -1.70 8.62 6.46
CA ALA A 125 -2.15 7.24 6.48
C ALA A 125 -1.82 6.59 5.15
N GLY A 126 -1.21 5.39 5.18
CA GLY A 126 -0.81 4.67 3.98
C GLY A 126 -1.39 3.26 3.91
N SER A 127 -1.56 2.79 2.67
CA SER A 127 -1.89 1.40 2.37
C SER A 127 -0.97 0.87 1.30
N GLY A 128 -0.48 -0.36 1.46
CA GLY A 128 0.41 -1.01 0.49
C GLY A 128 0.32 -2.52 0.54
N SER A 129 1.22 -3.19 -0.18
CA SER A 129 1.34 -4.65 -0.32
C SER A 129 0.19 -5.35 -1.07
N ALA A 130 -0.95 -4.69 -1.26
CA ALA A 130 -2.07 -5.16 -2.06
C ALA A 130 -2.93 -3.98 -2.50
N PRO A 131 -3.71 -4.09 -3.60
CA PRO A 131 -4.66 -3.07 -4.00
C PRO A 131 -5.72 -2.81 -2.91
N ILE A 132 -6.07 -1.54 -2.71
CA ILE A 132 -7.12 -1.15 -1.76
C ILE A 132 -8.41 -0.83 -2.50
N PRO A 133 -9.59 -1.32 -2.01
CA PRO A 133 -10.87 -1.00 -2.64
C PRO A 133 -11.18 0.51 -2.64
N ALA A 134 -11.70 1.00 -3.75
CA ALA A 134 -12.06 2.42 -3.91
C ALA A 134 -13.09 2.89 -2.87
N GLU A 135 -14.03 2.02 -2.54
CA GLU A 135 -15.08 2.27 -1.54
C GLU A 135 -14.47 2.45 -0.13
N LEU A 136 -13.40 1.72 0.16
CA LEU A 136 -12.68 1.84 1.44
C LEU A 136 -11.94 3.18 1.53
N ILE A 137 -11.26 3.60 0.47
CA ILE A 137 -10.62 4.92 0.38
C ILE A 137 -11.68 6.02 0.56
N ALA A 138 -12.83 5.91 -0.11
CA ALA A 138 -13.92 6.88 -0.01
C ALA A 138 -14.49 6.94 1.42
N TRP A 139 -14.60 5.79 2.09
CA TRP A 139 -15.08 5.71 3.46
C TRP A 139 -14.16 6.44 4.44
N TYR A 140 -12.86 6.19 4.39
CA TYR A 140 -11.88 6.88 5.24
C TYR A 140 -11.82 8.38 4.93
N ARG A 141 -11.88 8.77 3.66
CA ARG A 141 -12.00 10.17 3.26
C ARG A 141 -13.24 10.82 3.84
N GLY A 142 -14.36 10.07 3.91
CA GLY A 142 -15.59 10.48 4.60
C GLY A 142 -15.38 10.73 6.10
N LEU A 143 -14.43 10.08 6.75
CA LEU A 143 -14.02 10.34 8.13
C LEU A 143 -12.98 11.48 8.26
N GLY A 144 -12.49 12.02 7.15
CA GLY A 144 -11.45 13.05 7.14
C GLY A 144 -10.03 12.51 7.15
N LEU A 145 -9.84 11.22 6.86
CA LEU A 145 -8.55 10.57 6.77
C LEU A 145 -8.29 10.15 5.31
N GLU A 146 -7.25 10.71 4.69
CA GLU A 146 -6.86 10.36 3.33
C GLU A 146 -5.88 9.19 3.37
N LEU A 147 -6.25 8.06 2.73
CA LEU A 147 -5.36 6.93 2.56
C LEU A 147 -4.50 7.12 1.32
N LEU A 148 -3.19 7.14 1.51
CA LEU A 148 -2.20 7.15 0.43
C LEU A 148 -1.88 5.72 0.03
N GLU A 149 -2.06 5.39 -1.23
CA GLU A 149 -1.71 4.07 -1.76
C GLU A 149 -0.26 4.06 -2.20
N GLY A 150 0.51 3.05 -1.75
CA GLY A 150 1.91 2.86 -2.10
C GLY A 150 2.15 1.54 -2.82
N TYR A 151 3.09 1.54 -3.74
CA TYR A 151 3.52 0.37 -4.49
C TYR A 151 5.04 0.23 -4.46
N GLY A 152 5.48 -1.00 -4.35
CA GLY A 152 6.87 -1.40 -4.43
C GLY A 152 7.04 -2.87 -4.09
N MET A 153 8.26 -3.33 -4.19
CA MET A 153 8.66 -4.72 -3.95
C MET A 153 9.97 -4.75 -3.17
N THR A 154 10.35 -5.91 -2.67
CA THR A 154 11.61 -6.07 -1.91
C THR A 154 12.82 -5.61 -2.72
N GLU A 155 12.82 -5.90 -4.01
CA GLU A 155 13.91 -5.60 -4.95
C GLU A 155 14.15 -4.10 -5.15
N ASN A 156 13.20 -3.25 -4.83
CA ASN A 156 13.35 -1.78 -4.85
C ASN A 156 13.08 -1.11 -3.51
N LEU A 157 13.19 -1.87 -2.41
CA LEU A 157 12.98 -1.38 -1.04
C LEU A 157 11.60 -0.75 -0.84
N CYS A 158 10.55 -1.20 -1.55
CA CYS A 158 9.23 -0.55 -1.59
C CYS A 158 9.26 0.95 -1.98
N TYR A 159 10.38 1.44 -2.51
CA TYR A 159 10.56 2.83 -2.94
C TYR A 159 10.30 2.96 -4.44
N SER A 160 9.04 2.85 -4.81
CA SER A 160 8.59 2.94 -6.19
C SER A 160 7.58 4.07 -6.39
N HIS A 161 6.36 3.90 -5.89
CA HIS A 161 5.26 4.85 -6.07
C HIS A 161 4.53 5.13 -4.77
N LEU A 162 4.00 6.34 -4.66
CA LEU A 162 3.12 6.75 -3.57
C LEU A 162 2.11 7.78 -4.09
N SER A 163 0.85 7.61 -3.71
CA SER A 163 -0.16 8.66 -3.90
C SER A 163 0.25 9.93 -3.16
N ARG A 164 0.06 11.08 -3.78
CA ARG A 164 0.35 12.36 -3.13
C ARG A 164 -0.87 12.84 -2.34
N PRO A 165 -0.68 13.49 -1.18
CA PRO A 165 -1.77 14.13 -0.45
C PRO A 165 -2.58 15.06 -1.37
N GLY A 166 -3.91 14.95 -1.31
CA GLY A 166 -4.82 15.72 -2.17
C GLY A 166 -4.92 15.24 -3.63
N GLN A 167 -4.14 14.24 -4.05
CA GLN A 167 -4.12 13.74 -5.43
C GLN A 167 -4.42 12.23 -5.53
N VAL A 168 -4.95 11.65 -4.47
CA VAL A 168 -5.30 10.22 -4.44
C VAL A 168 -6.40 9.93 -5.46
N ARG A 169 -6.10 9.04 -6.40
CA ARG A 169 -7.06 8.49 -7.37
C ARG A 169 -7.22 6.99 -7.12
N PRO A 170 -8.39 6.52 -6.69
CA PRO A 170 -8.63 5.10 -6.45
C PRO A 170 -8.25 4.24 -7.66
N GLY A 171 -7.57 3.12 -7.41
CA GLY A 171 -7.05 2.23 -8.45
C GLY A 171 -5.70 2.64 -9.04
N TYR A 172 -5.12 3.75 -8.57
CA TYR A 172 -3.77 4.19 -8.92
C TYR A 172 -2.89 4.23 -7.69
N VAL A 173 -1.70 3.66 -7.79
CA VAL A 173 -0.72 3.63 -6.71
C VAL A 173 0.12 4.91 -6.58
N GLY A 174 -0.27 5.95 -7.31
CA GLY A 174 0.36 7.27 -7.27
C GLY A 174 1.50 7.47 -8.23
N GLN A 175 2.28 8.50 -7.97
CA GLN A 175 3.44 8.92 -8.78
C GLN A 175 4.72 8.29 -8.24
N PRO A 176 5.79 8.17 -9.07
CA PRO A 176 7.09 7.72 -8.60
C PRO A 176 7.60 8.56 -7.43
N TYR A 177 8.33 7.93 -6.52
CA TYR A 177 9.12 8.67 -5.53
C TYR A 177 10.18 9.55 -6.20
N PRO A 178 10.73 10.55 -5.49
CA PRO A 178 11.86 11.32 -6.00
C PRO A 178 13.01 10.41 -6.48
N ASP A 179 13.63 10.78 -7.60
CA ASP A 179 14.73 10.03 -8.24
C ASP A 179 14.38 8.62 -8.74
N VAL A 180 13.10 8.27 -8.78
CA VAL A 180 12.60 7.04 -9.40
C VAL A 180 12.09 7.34 -10.80
N GLN A 181 12.62 6.63 -11.78
CA GLN A 181 12.17 6.60 -13.16
C GLN A 181 11.27 5.39 -13.39
N GLN A 182 10.23 5.56 -14.18
CA GLN A 182 9.30 4.50 -14.58
C GLN A 182 9.15 4.46 -16.09
N ARG A 183 8.94 3.27 -16.62
CA ARG A 183 8.50 3.07 -18.01
C ARG A 183 7.61 1.82 -18.11
N ILE A 184 6.84 1.75 -19.18
CA ILE A 184 6.10 0.54 -19.56
C ILE A 184 6.79 -0.08 -20.75
N SER A 185 7.14 -1.37 -20.67
CA SER A 185 7.73 -2.10 -21.79
C SER A 185 6.70 -2.34 -22.90
N PRO A 186 7.11 -2.75 -24.11
CA PRO A 186 6.18 -3.13 -25.17
C PRO A 186 5.18 -4.24 -24.77
N GLU A 187 5.57 -5.14 -23.85
CA GLU A 187 4.73 -6.21 -23.30
C GLU A 187 3.79 -5.72 -22.20
N GLY A 188 3.89 -4.45 -21.82
CA GLY A 188 3.08 -3.83 -20.77
C GLY A 188 3.65 -3.98 -19.37
N GLU A 189 4.93 -4.40 -19.23
CA GLU A 189 5.60 -4.52 -17.94
C GLU A 189 6.01 -3.16 -17.37
N VAL A 190 5.72 -2.94 -16.10
CA VAL A 190 6.28 -1.81 -15.35
C VAL A 190 7.76 -2.07 -15.09
N GLN A 191 8.61 -1.16 -15.53
CA GLN A 191 10.05 -1.21 -15.30
C GLN A 191 10.52 0.03 -14.56
N LEU A 192 11.43 -0.16 -13.60
CA LEU A 192 11.82 0.87 -12.65
C LEU A 192 13.33 1.05 -12.57
N ARG A 193 13.76 2.30 -12.44
CA ARG A 193 15.14 2.65 -12.12
C ARG A 193 15.16 3.68 -11.02
N GLY A 194 15.83 3.40 -9.91
CA GLY A 194 15.83 4.31 -8.77
C GLY A 194 16.84 3.96 -7.69
N PRO A 195 17.00 4.85 -6.70
CA PRO A 195 17.99 4.69 -5.65
C PRO A 195 17.71 3.53 -4.69
N GLY A 196 16.48 3.00 -4.71
CA GLY A 196 16.06 1.85 -3.90
C GLY A 196 16.33 0.49 -4.55
N ASN A 197 16.76 0.45 -5.83
CA ASN A 197 16.96 -0.83 -6.51
C ASN A 197 18.07 -1.65 -5.85
N MET A 198 17.82 -2.95 -5.69
CA MET A 198 18.74 -3.90 -5.10
C MET A 198 20.06 -4.01 -5.88
N LEU A 199 21.10 -4.47 -5.22
CA LEU A 199 22.36 -4.87 -5.85
C LEU A 199 22.23 -6.21 -6.60
N GLY A 200 21.30 -7.06 -6.18
CA GLY A 200 21.05 -8.37 -6.75
C GLY A 200 20.65 -9.38 -5.68
N TYR A 201 20.36 -10.60 -6.11
CA TYR A 201 20.07 -11.73 -5.24
C TYR A 201 21.37 -12.34 -4.69
N TYR A 202 21.36 -12.70 -3.42
CA TYR A 202 22.54 -13.25 -2.76
C TYR A 202 22.95 -14.59 -3.38
N LYS A 203 24.20 -14.70 -3.81
CA LYS A 203 24.78 -15.89 -4.47
C LYS A 203 23.97 -16.42 -5.66
N ASN A 204 23.19 -15.57 -6.31
CA ASN A 204 22.42 -15.94 -7.51
C ASN A 204 22.56 -14.87 -8.59
N PRO A 205 23.68 -14.87 -9.33
CA PRO A 205 23.94 -13.89 -10.40
C PRO A 205 22.98 -14.07 -11.58
N GLU A 206 22.58 -15.30 -11.91
CA GLU A 206 21.67 -15.58 -13.01
C GLU A 206 20.29 -14.95 -12.79
N LEU A 207 19.67 -15.20 -11.64
CA LEU A 207 18.41 -14.58 -11.28
C LEU A 207 18.55 -13.05 -11.18
N THR A 208 19.71 -12.56 -10.75
CA THR A 208 19.98 -11.11 -10.73
C THR A 208 19.98 -10.53 -12.12
N GLN A 209 20.61 -11.19 -13.09
CA GLN A 209 20.63 -10.77 -14.49
C GLN A 209 19.20 -10.77 -15.09
N GLU A 210 18.41 -11.79 -14.80
CA GLU A 210 17.01 -11.88 -15.24
C GLU A 210 16.13 -10.74 -14.67
N ALA A 211 16.42 -10.29 -13.44
CA ALA A 211 15.67 -9.23 -12.78
C ALA A 211 15.89 -7.85 -13.39
N PHE A 212 16.91 -7.68 -14.23
CA PHE A 212 17.21 -6.40 -14.89
C PHE A 212 17.18 -6.54 -16.40
N THR A 213 16.84 -5.44 -17.07
CA THR A 213 17.03 -5.31 -18.52
C THR A 213 18.51 -5.03 -18.83
N GLU A 214 18.94 -5.23 -20.06
CA GLU A 214 20.32 -4.93 -20.51
C GLU A 214 20.71 -3.47 -20.26
N ASP A 215 19.76 -2.54 -20.39
CA ASP A 215 19.93 -1.12 -20.11
C ASP A 215 19.69 -0.76 -18.61
N GLY A 216 19.60 -1.75 -17.69
CA GLY A 216 19.67 -1.60 -16.24
C GLY A 216 18.36 -1.17 -15.57
N TRP A 217 17.19 -1.45 -16.15
CA TRP A 217 15.89 -1.27 -15.48
C TRP A 217 15.49 -2.53 -14.73
N LEU A 218 15.01 -2.36 -13.50
CA LEU A 218 14.43 -3.46 -12.74
C LEU A 218 13.10 -3.88 -13.36
N ARG A 219 12.96 -5.15 -13.67
CA ARG A 219 11.74 -5.80 -14.12
C ARG A 219 10.86 -6.10 -12.91
N THR A 220 9.66 -5.56 -12.88
CA THR A 220 8.77 -5.79 -11.73
C THR A 220 7.94 -7.06 -11.85
N GLY A 221 7.73 -7.55 -13.07
CA GLY A 221 6.79 -8.61 -13.37
C GLY A 221 5.32 -8.17 -13.28
N ASP A 222 5.07 -6.91 -12.92
CA ASP A 222 3.73 -6.33 -12.87
C ASP A 222 3.40 -5.60 -14.17
N ARG A 223 2.16 -5.66 -14.59
CA ARG A 223 1.62 -4.87 -15.72
C ARG A 223 1.01 -3.59 -15.22
N GLY A 224 1.13 -2.52 -16.00
CA GLY A 224 0.56 -1.25 -15.61
C GLY A 224 0.35 -0.28 -16.76
N GLU A 225 -0.31 0.82 -16.40
CA GLU A 225 -0.61 1.97 -17.26
C GLU A 225 -0.21 3.24 -16.51
N ILE A 226 0.30 4.23 -17.22
CA ILE A 226 0.69 5.53 -16.66
C ILE A 226 -0.26 6.58 -17.23
N ASP A 227 -0.87 7.40 -16.36
CA ASP A 227 -1.74 8.48 -16.78
C ASP A 227 -0.97 9.79 -17.10
N GLU A 228 -1.72 10.84 -17.51
CA GLU A 228 -1.16 12.10 -18.02
C GLU A 228 -0.31 12.87 -17.00
N ILE A 229 -0.49 12.59 -15.69
CA ILE A 229 0.29 13.22 -14.62
C ILE A 229 1.31 12.28 -14.00
N GLY A 230 1.54 11.11 -14.62
CA GLY A 230 2.56 10.15 -14.21
C GLY A 230 2.14 9.20 -13.09
N ARG A 231 0.84 9.05 -12.79
CA ARG A 231 0.37 8.06 -11.83
C ARG A 231 0.31 6.68 -12.47
N LEU A 232 0.83 5.69 -11.75
CA LEU A 232 0.80 4.30 -12.15
C LEU A 232 -0.51 3.63 -11.70
N LYS A 233 -1.13 2.90 -12.60
CA LYS A 233 -2.21 1.94 -12.35
C LYS A 233 -1.70 0.54 -12.64
N LEU A 234 -1.76 -0.34 -11.66
CA LEU A 234 -1.42 -1.75 -11.86
C LEU A 234 -2.63 -2.48 -12.46
N THR A 235 -2.37 -3.26 -13.51
CA THR A 235 -3.41 -3.99 -14.25
C THR A 235 -3.30 -5.51 -14.09
N GLY A 236 -2.26 -6.01 -13.37
CA GLY A 236 -2.08 -7.42 -13.04
C GLY A 236 -0.62 -7.81 -13.03
N ARG A 237 -0.35 -9.13 -12.94
CA ARG A 237 0.99 -9.70 -13.07
C ARG A 237 1.17 -10.41 -14.41
N LEU A 238 2.36 -10.29 -14.98
CA LEU A 238 2.68 -10.94 -16.26
C LEU A 238 2.55 -12.47 -16.18
N LYS A 239 3.05 -13.07 -15.10
CA LYS A 239 3.05 -14.53 -14.91
C LYS A 239 1.71 -15.11 -14.43
N GLU A 240 0.81 -14.30 -13.89
CA GLU A 240 -0.48 -14.77 -13.34
C GLU A 240 -1.61 -14.67 -14.37
N GLN A 241 -1.40 -13.99 -15.48
CA GLN A 241 -2.36 -13.97 -16.57
C GLN A 241 -2.44 -15.33 -17.24
N PHE A 242 -3.63 -15.88 -17.35
CA PHE A 242 -3.87 -17.13 -18.06
C PHE A 242 -4.88 -16.97 -19.20
N LYS A 243 -4.88 -17.92 -20.10
CA LYS A 243 -5.80 -17.97 -21.25
C LYS A 243 -6.78 -19.11 -21.07
N THR A 244 -8.06 -18.83 -21.21
CA THR A 244 -9.10 -19.87 -21.25
C THR A 244 -9.02 -20.65 -22.57
N SER A 245 -9.65 -21.83 -22.63
CA SER A 245 -9.74 -22.63 -23.87
C SER A 245 -10.45 -21.88 -25.01
N LYS A 246 -11.32 -20.92 -24.66
CA LYS A 246 -11.99 -20.01 -25.62
C LYS A 246 -11.13 -18.82 -26.06
N GLY A 247 -9.84 -18.78 -25.69
CA GLY A 247 -8.92 -17.75 -26.10
C GLY A 247 -8.99 -16.43 -25.33
N LYS A 248 -9.81 -16.34 -24.28
CA LYS A 248 -9.91 -15.13 -23.45
C LYS A 248 -8.78 -15.06 -22.44
N TYR A 249 -8.10 -13.92 -22.36
CA TYR A 249 -7.13 -13.64 -21.30
C TYR A 249 -7.86 -13.24 -20.02
N VAL A 250 -7.43 -13.82 -18.91
CA VAL A 250 -7.94 -13.54 -17.57
C VAL A 250 -6.79 -13.05 -16.69
N VAL A 251 -7.01 -11.95 -16.03
CA VAL A 251 -6.12 -11.40 -14.99
C VAL A 251 -6.80 -11.65 -13.64
N PRO A 252 -6.28 -12.53 -12.78
CA PRO A 252 -6.91 -12.95 -11.52
C PRO A 252 -7.16 -11.79 -10.56
N ALA A 253 -6.14 -11.02 -10.26
CA ALA A 253 -6.14 -10.04 -9.19
C ALA A 253 -7.32 -9.04 -9.17
N PRO A 254 -7.78 -8.44 -10.28
CA PRO A 254 -8.96 -7.57 -10.27
C PRO A 254 -10.24 -8.30 -9.86
N ILE A 255 -10.38 -9.58 -10.23
CA ILE A 255 -11.55 -10.40 -9.91
C ILE A 255 -11.50 -10.79 -8.42
N GLU A 256 -10.36 -11.27 -7.95
CA GLU A 256 -10.11 -11.62 -6.55
C GLU A 256 -10.38 -10.43 -5.63
N ASN A 257 -9.85 -9.25 -5.96
CA ASN A 257 -10.10 -8.03 -5.22
C ASN A 257 -11.59 -7.64 -5.17
N LYS A 258 -12.34 -7.91 -6.24
CA LYS A 258 -13.80 -7.68 -6.27
C LYS A 258 -14.54 -8.64 -5.36
N LEU A 259 -14.14 -9.90 -5.31
CA LEU A 259 -14.71 -10.92 -4.42
C LEU A 259 -14.43 -10.61 -2.95
N LEU A 260 -13.22 -10.16 -2.63
CA LEU A 260 -12.80 -9.79 -1.28
C LEU A 260 -13.55 -8.58 -0.69
N LEU A 261 -14.36 -7.86 -1.48
CA LEU A 261 -15.29 -6.85 -0.97
C LEU A 261 -16.47 -7.45 -0.21
N HIS A 262 -16.77 -8.74 -0.43
CA HIS A 262 -17.83 -9.43 0.30
C HIS A 262 -17.36 -9.77 1.71
N GLN A 263 -18.18 -9.42 2.73
CA GLN A 263 -17.78 -9.51 4.15
C GLN A 263 -17.51 -10.95 4.64
N GLU A 264 -18.08 -11.95 3.96
CA GLU A 264 -17.93 -13.38 4.30
C GLU A 264 -16.76 -14.04 3.54
N ILE A 265 -16.11 -13.34 2.61
CA ILE A 265 -14.97 -13.87 1.84
C ILE A 265 -13.68 -13.35 2.46
N GLU A 266 -12.88 -14.25 3.02
CA GLU A 266 -11.56 -13.91 3.58
C GLU A 266 -10.44 -14.03 2.55
N GLN A 267 -10.56 -14.96 1.62
CA GLN A 267 -9.57 -15.21 0.55
C GLN A 267 -10.30 -15.59 -0.74
N ALA A 268 -9.76 -15.17 -1.87
CA ALA A 268 -10.25 -15.52 -3.19
C ALA A 268 -9.06 -15.86 -4.07
N VAL A 269 -9.20 -16.92 -4.86
CA VAL A 269 -8.22 -17.35 -5.87
C VAL A 269 -8.96 -17.60 -7.16
N VAL A 270 -8.58 -16.91 -8.22
CA VAL A 270 -9.17 -17.08 -9.55
C VAL A 270 -8.26 -17.93 -10.42
N SER A 271 -8.79 -19.01 -10.96
CA SER A 271 -8.09 -19.94 -11.85
C SER A 271 -8.93 -20.28 -13.07
N GLY A 272 -8.44 -21.15 -13.95
CA GLY A 272 -9.16 -21.59 -15.17
C GLY A 272 -8.30 -21.62 -16.42
N SER A 273 -6.97 -21.76 -16.28
CA SER A 273 -6.07 -21.92 -17.42
C SER A 273 -6.47 -23.14 -18.24
N GLY A 274 -6.72 -22.96 -19.55
CA GLY A 274 -7.18 -24.00 -20.45
C GLY A 274 -8.64 -24.45 -20.26
N MET A 275 -9.37 -23.92 -19.28
CA MET A 275 -10.79 -24.20 -19.07
C MET A 275 -11.68 -23.25 -19.88
N GLU A 276 -12.97 -23.60 -20.08
CA GLU A 276 -13.91 -22.76 -20.86
C GLU A 276 -14.19 -21.40 -20.24
N ALA A 277 -14.14 -21.31 -18.90
CA ALA A 277 -14.32 -20.08 -18.13
C ALA A 277 -13.38 -20.04 -16.92
N ALA A 278 -13.11 -18.85 -16.43
CA ALA A 278 -12.48 -18.67 -15.12
C ALA A 278 -13.46 -19.03 -14.00
N TYR A 279 -12.92 -19.51 -12.87
CA TYR A 279 -13.66 -19.81 -11.63
C TYR A 279 -12.89 -19.26 -10.43
N ALA A 280 -13.60 -19.05 -9.32
CA ALA A 280 -13.04 -18.57 -8.06
C ALA A 280 -13.56 -19.41 -6.88
#